data_a2255611c96778f9accb641e9e9d4772
#
_entry.id   a2255611c96778f9accb641e9e9d4772
#
_cell.length_a   1.000
_cell.length_b   1.000
_cell.length_c   1.000
_cell.angle_alpha   90.00
_cell.angle_beta   90.00
_cell.angle_gamma   90.00
#
_symmetry.space_group_name_H-M   'P 1'
#
loop_
_entity.id
_entity.type
_entity.pdbx_description
1 polymer ?
#
loop_
_entity_poly.entity_id
_entity_poly.type
_entity_poly.pdbx_seq_one_letter_code
_entity_poly.pdbx_strand_id
1 'polypeptide(L)'
;MKHILSFITACALLTGLTNAAEPLNTVCPISGKPASPAITSNYSKTVAVCCNRCKAQFTATPKAYLVNILGAVTGQCPLSKKKADPSITVSYSRQVAFADAASKATFDAAPDKHIKEVRQ
;
A
#
# COMPACT_ATOMS: atom_id res chain seq x y z
N MET A 1 54.49 -22.15 16.52
CA MET A 1 54.02 -20.83 16.08
C MET A 1 52.95 -21.07 15.02
N LYS A 2 51.72 -20.92 15.38
CA LYS A 2 50.61 -21.13 14.44
C LYS A 2 49.70 -19.90 14.54
N HIS A 3 49.73 -19.11 13.48
CA HIS A 3 48.91 -17.93 13.36
C HIS A 3 47.51 -18.35 12.90
N ILE A 4 46.55 -18.19 13.78
CA ILE A 4 45.13 -18.41 13.43
C ILE A 4 44.63 -17.06 12.94
N LEU A 5 44.46 -16.95 11.61
CA LEU A 5 43.75 -15.83 11.02
C LEU A 5 42.26 -16.04 11.26
N SER A 6 41.68 -15.21 12.13
CA SER A 6 40.27 -15.14 12.33
C SER A 6 39.65 -14.26 11.23
N PHE A 7 39.02 -14.90 10.26
CA PHE A 7 38.21 -14.21 9.26
C PHE A 7 36.89 -13.81 9.93
N ILE A 8 36.79 -12.54 10.28
CA ILE A 8 35.51 -11.94 10.67
C ILE A 8 34.75 -11.66 9.38
N THR A 9 33.84 -12.53 9.03
CA THR A 9 32.88 -12.30 7.97
C THR A 9 31.88 -11.27 8.45
N ALA A 10 32.04 -10.02 8.01
CA ALA A 10 31.07 -8.97 8.21
C ALA A 10 29.84 -9.28 7.35
N CYS A 11 28.80 -9.83 7.98
CA CYS A 11 27.51 -10.00 7.38
C CYS A 11 26.87 -8.60 7.29
N ALA A 12 27.00 -7.95 6.13
CA ALA A 12 26.29 -6.73 5.83
C ALA A 12 24.80 -7.04 5.75
N LEU A 13 24.08 -6.75 6.82
CA LEU A 13 22.62 -6.74 6.82
C LEU A 13 22.18 -5.58 5.92
N LEU A 14 21.94 -5.89 4.67
CA LEU A 14 21.13 -5.02 3.81
C LEU A 14 19.71 -5.02 4.39
N THR A 15 19.46 -4.10 5.31
CA THR A 15 18.09 -3.72 5.65
C THR A 15 17.51 -2.97 4.44
N GLY A 16 17.02 -3.74 3.47
CA GLY A 16 16.18 -3.17 2.45
C GLY A 16 15.00 -2.52 3.14
N LEU A 17 14.81 -1.21 2.92
CA LEU A 17 13.58 -0.51 3.23
C LEU A 17 12.49 -1.09 2.33
N THR A 18 11.96 -2.24 2.73
CA THR A 18 10.71 -2.71 2.18
C THR A 18 9.65 -1.76 2.71
N ASN A 19 9.03 -0.98 1.82
CA ASN A 19 7.73 -0.39 2.14
C ASN A 19 6.87 -1.55 2.61
N ALA A 20 6.65 -1.62 3.92
CA ALA A 20 5.86 -2.68 4.50
C ALA A 20 4.47 -2.58 3.88
N ALA A 21 4.11 -3.53 3.01
CA ALA A 21 2.74 -3.68 2.55
C ALA A 21 1.85 -3.81 3.79
N GLU A 22 0.71 -3.12 3.81
CA GLU A 22 -0.25 -3.31 4.90
C GLU A 22 -0.56 -4.79 5.06
N PRO A 23 -0.73 -5.28 6.30
CA PRO A 23 -1.03 -6.69 6.53
C PRO A 23 -2.31 -7.09 5.81
N LEU A 24 -2.35 -8.34 5.37
CA LEU A 24 -3.52 -8.93 4.72
C LEU A 24 -4.74 -8.88 5.64
N ASN A 25 -5.89 -8.60 5.05
CA ASN A 25 -7.18 -8.69 5.73
C ASN A 25 -7.52 -10.14 6.08
N THR A 26 -8.27 -10.34 7.14
CA THR A 26 -8.74 -11.66 7.59
C THR A 26 -10.13 -12.01 7.06
N VAL A 27 -10.88 -11.00 6.61
CA VAL A 27 -12.24 -11.14 6.07
C VAL A 27 -12.27 -10.69 4.62
N CYS A 28 -12.87 -11.49 3.77
CA CYS A 28 -13.07 -11.15 2.36
C CYS A 28 -13.98 -9.92 2.23
N PRO A 29 -13.53 -8.85 1.53
CA PRO A 29 -14.32 -7.63 1.41
C PRO A 29 -15.56 -7.77 0.53
N ILE A 30 -15.64 -8.83 -0.26
CA ILE A 30 -16.75 -9.10 -1.17
C ILE A 30 -17.80 -10.01 -0.55
N SER A 31 -17.35 -11.16 -0.03
CA SER A 31 -18.27 -12.21 0.48
C SER A 31 -18.51 -12.13 2.00
N GLY A 32 -17.66 -11.43 2.75
CA GLY A 32 -17.72 -11.40 4.21
C GLY A 32 -17.25 -12.68 4.88
N LYS A 33 -16.79 -13.67 4.13
CA LYS A 33 -16.25 -14.94 4.63
C LYS A 33 -14.77 -14.79 5.00
N PRO A 34 -14.19 -15.74 5.74
CA PRO A 34 -12.77 -15.75 6.02
C PRO A 34 -11.95 -15.70 4.73
N ALA A 35 -10.97 -14.80 4.67
CA ALA A 35 -10.11 -14.64 3.51
C ALA A 35 -8.97 -15.65 3.51
N SER A 36 -8.60 -16.14 2.31
CA SER A 36 -7.45 -17.01 2.12
C SER A 36 -6.22 -16.21 1.69
N PRO A 37 -5.08 -16.36 2.36
CA PRO A 37 -3.84 -15.68 1.97
C PRO A 37 -3.28 -16.17 0.62
N ALA A 38 -3.80 -17.27 0.09
CA ALA A 38 -3.43 -17.80 -1.22
C ALA A 38 -4.17 -17.12 -2.38
N ILE A 39 -5.28 -16.43 -2.11
CA ILE A 39 -6.12 -15.75 -3.11
C ILE A 39 -6.05 -14.25 -2.86
N THR A 40 -5.14 -13.58 -3.54
CA THR A 40 -4.84 -12.16 -3.28
C THR A 40 -4.82 -11.31 -4.55
N SER A 41 -5.08 -10.02 -4.38
CA SER A 41 -4.84 -8.99 -5.40
C SER A 41 -4.03 -7.84 -4.79
N ASN A 42 -3.20 -7.21 -5.60
CA ASN A 42 -2.51 -5.98 -5.21
C ASN A 42 -3.33 -4.77 -5.64
N TYR A 43 -3.75 -3.98 -4.66
CA TYR A 43 -4.33 -2.68 -4.93
C TYR A 43 -3.23 -1.61 -4.88
N SER A 44 -3.19 -0.76 -5.87
CA SER A 44 -2.28 0.39 -5.89
C SER A 44 -2.93 1.58 -6.57
N LYS A 45 -2.80 2.75 -5.94
CA LYS A 45 -3.26 4.02 -6.52
C LYS A 45 -2.24 5.11 -6.24
N THR A 46 -1.83 5.79 -7.29
CA THR A 46 -0.87 6.88 -7.24
C THR A 46 -1.55 8.20 -7.57
N VAL A 47 -1.30 9.22 -6.77
CA VAL A 47 -1.83 10.57 -6.96
C VAL A 47 -0.74 11.62 -6.75
N ALA A 48 -0.86 12.77 -7.43
CA ALA A 48 0.02 13.91 -7.20
C ALA A 48 -0.48 14.74 -6.01
N VAL A 49 0.46 15.29 -5.26
CA VAL A 49 0.22 16.21 -4.13
C VAL A 49 0.88 17.55 -4.37
N CYS A 50 0.53 18.59 -3.60
CA CYS A 50 1.01 19.95 -3.86
C CYS A 50 2.44 20.22 -3.38
N CYS A 51 2.92 19.50 -2.36
CA CYS A 51 4.25 19.73 -1.76
C CYS A 51 4.72 18.53 -0.94
N ASN A 52 5.98 18.56 -0.54
CA ASN A 52 6.60 17.51 0.27
C ASN A 52 5.95 17.35 1.66
N ARG A 53 5.36 18.41 2.20
CA ARG A 53 4.62 18.34 3.46
C ARG A 53 3.40 17.42 3.36
N CYS A 54 2.61 17.57 2.30
CA CYS A 54 1.48 16.67 2.03
C CYS A 54 1.95 15.24 1.78
N LYS A 55 3.05 15.06 1.06
CA LYS A 55 3.67 13.75 0.87
C LYS A 55 4.08 13.10 2.19
N ALA A 56 4.71 13.86 3.10
CA ALA A 56 5.09 13.36 4.42
C ALA A 56 3.88 13.00 5.28
N GLN A 57 2.83 13.81 5.28
CA GLN A 57 1.59 13.54 5.99
C GLN A 57 0.91 12.26 5.49
N PHE A 58 0.85 12.09 4.18
CA PHE A 58 0.31 10.86 3.58
C PHE A 58 1.16 9.64 3.95
N THR A 59 2.47 9.73 3.82
CA THR A 59 3.39 8.61 4.09
C THR A 59 3.33 8.16 5.56
N ALA A 60 3.09 9.08 6.49
CA ALA A 60 2.94 8.76 7.91
C ALA A 60 1.66 7.95 8.21
N THR A 61 0.55 8.27 7.55
CA THR A 61 -0.76 7.64 7.78
C THR A 61 -1.55 7.44 6.48
N PRO A 62 -1.08 6.60 5.56
CA PRO A 62 -1.69 6.47 4.22
C PRO A 62 -3.15 6.02 4.29
N LYS A 63 -3.49 5.14 5.22
CA LYS A 63 -4.85 4.63 5.41
C LYS A 63 -5.86 5.73 5.76
N ALA A 64 -5.45 6.73 6.53
CA ALA A 64 -6.31 7.85 6.92
C ALA A 64 -6.73 8.71 5.71
N TYR A 65 -5.93 8.74 4.66
CA TYR A 65 -6.17 9.52 3.44
C TYR A 65 -6.75 8.72 2.27
N LEU A 66 -7.07 7.45 2.47
CA LEU A 66 -7.59 6.60 1.40
C LEU A 66 -8.84 7.20 0.72
N VAL A 67 -9.80 7.69 1.50
CA VAL A 67 -11.02 8.31 0.96
C VAL A 67 -10.69 9.55 0.12
N ASN A 68 -9.74 10.34 0.57
CA ASN A 68 -9.28 11.53 -0.16
C ASN A 68 -8.63 11.15 -1.50
N ILE A 69 -7.83 10.08 -1.53
CA ILE A 69 -7.20 9.60 -2.76
C ILE A 69 -8.22 9.06 -3.75
N LEU A 70 -9.21 8.32 -3.26
CA LEU A 70 -10.27 7.75 -4.09
C LEU A 70 -11.15 8.83 -4.74
N GLY A 71 -11.35 9.96 -4.04
CA GLY A 71 -12.06 11.12 -4.53
C GLY A 71 -11.19 12.19 -5.19
N ALA A 72 -9.91 11.89 -5.46
CA ALA A 72 -8.98 12.87 -6.01
C ALA A 72 -9.39 13.37 -7.40
N VAL A 73 -9.36 14.69 -7.56
CA VAL A 73 -9.57 15.34 -8.85
C VAL A 73 -8.21 15.54 -9.51
N THR A 74 -8.13 15.26 -10.80
CA THR A 74 -6.90 15.44 -11.57
C THR A 74 -6.38 16.88 -11.47
N GLY A 75 -5.11 17.03 -11.13
CA GLY A 75 -4.47 18.35 -10.97
C GLY A 75 -4.69 19.01 -9.62
N GLN A 76 -5.41 18.39 -8.70
CA GLN A 76 -5.64 18.89 -7.36
C GLN A 76 -5.04 17.95 -6.30
N CYS A 77 -4.38 18.54 -5.30
CA CYS A 77 -3.87 17.78 -4.16
C CYS A 77 -5.04 17.24 -3.32
N PRO A 78 -5.11 15.91 -3.08
CA PRO A 78 -6.21 15.34 -2.30
C PRO A 78 -6.20 15.74 -0.82
N LEU A 79 -5.06 16.18 -0.28
CA LEU A 79 -4.94 16.58 1.11
C LEU A 79 -5.24 18.08 1.33
N SER A 80 -4.58 18.97 0.57
CA SER A 80 -4.69 20.42 0.75
C SER A 80 -5.73 21.09 -0.15
N LYS A 81 -6.22 20.39 -1.18
CA LYS A 81 -7.14 20.92 -2.22
C LYS A 81 -6.51 21.99 -3.12
N LYS A 82 -5.22 22.26 -2.98
CA LYS A 82 -4.47 23.18 -3.84
C LYS A 82 -4.04 22.47 -5.12
N LYS A 83 -3.50 23.24 -6.07
CA LYS A 83 -2.93 22.67 -7.30
C LYS A 83 -1.86 21.65 -6.97
N ALA A 84 -1.96 20.45 -7.54
CA ALA A 84 -0.98 19.39 -7.36
C ALA A 84 0.26 19.64 -8.23
N ASP A 85 1.41 19.22 -7.71
CA ASP A 85 2.66 19.18 -8.47
C ASP A 85 2.85 17.76 -9.02
N PRO A 86 2.85 17.56 -10.35
CA PRO A 86 2.97 16.22 -10.93
C PRO A 86 4.31 15.52 -10.64
N SER A 87 5.33 16.27 -10.20
CA SER A 87 6.62 15.71 -9.78
C SER A 87 6.61 15.14 -8.34
N ILE A 88 5.60 15.51 -7.54
CA ILE A 88 5.46 15.07 -6.16
C ILE A 88 4.27 14.13 -6.06
N THR A 89 4.54 12.83 -6.04
CA THR A 89 3.50 11.80 -6.01
C THR A 89 3.54 10.97 -4.74
N VAL A 90 2.38 10.44 -4.36
CA VAL A 90 2.21 9.45 -3.30
C VAL A 90 1.45 8.26 -3.83
N SER A 91 1.75 7.07 -3.29
CA SER A 91 1.08 5.84 -3.68
C SER A 91 0.51 5.15 -2.46
N TYR A 92 -0.76 4.77 -2.54
CA TYR A 92 -1.36 3.83 -1.62
C TYR A 92 -1.28 2.44 -2.22
N SER A 93 -0.70 1.50 -1.51
CA SER A 93 -0.55 0.12 -1.96
C SER A 93 -0.96 -0.84 -0.85
N ARG A 94 -1.74 -1.85 -1.21
CA ARG A 94 -2.18 -2.87 -0.27
C ARG A 94 -2.39 -4.21 -0.98
N GLN A 95 -2.01 -5.28 -0.31
CA GLN A 95 -2.38 -6.63 -0.71
C GLN A 95 -3.70 -7.01 -0.04
N VAL A 96 -4.66 -7.47 -0.82
CA VAL A 96 -6.01 -7.83 -0.38
C VAL A 96 -6.23 -9.31 -0.59
N ALA A 97 -6.70 -10.01 0.43
CA ALA A 97 -7.03 -11.43 0.39
C ALA A 97 -8.53 -11.65 0.23
N PHE A 98 -8.90 -12.74 -0.45
CA PHE A 98 -10.29 -13.10 -0.76
C PHE A 98 -10.61 -14.53 -0.32
N ALA A 99 -11.89 -14.80 -0.12
CA ALA A 99 -12.36 -16.14 0.24
C ALA A 99 -12.31 -17.13 -0.94
N ASP A 100 -12.51 -16.63 -2.15
CA ASP A 100 -12.55 -17.42 -3.38
C ASP A 100 -12.14 -16.59 -4.62
N ALA A 101 -11.94 -17.27 -5.75
CA ALA A 101 -11.56 -16.64 -7.01
C ALA A 101 -12.64 -15.73 -7.59
N ALA A 102 -13.92 -16.02 -7.34
CA ALA A 102 -15.03 -15.18 -7.80
C ALA A 102 -15.03 -13.82 -7.09
N SER A 103 -14.80 -13.80 -5.79
CA SER A 103 -14.63 -12.56 -5.00
C SER A 103 -13.43 -11.74 -5.48
N LYS A 104 -12.30 -12.40 -5.77
CA LYS A 104 -11.12 -11.75 -6.35
C LYS A 104 -11.47 -11.09 -7.70
N ALA A 105 -12.14 -11.79 -8.60
CA ALA A 105 -12.52 -11.27 -9.90
C ALA A 105 -13.48 -10.06 -9.78
N THR A 106 -14.41 -10.09 -8.85
CA THR A 106 -15.32 -8.98 -8.56
C THR A 106 -14.55 -7.74 -8.08
N PHE A 107 -13.57 -7.93 -7.20
CA PHE A 107 -12.72 -6.84 -6.73
C PHE A 107 -11.87 -6.26 -7.86
N ASP A 108 -11.23 -7.12 -8.67
CA ASP A 108 -10.32 -6.70 -9.75
C ASP A 108 -11.06 -5.92 -10.84
N ALA A 109 -12.37 -6.16 -11.03
CA ALA A 109 -13.20 -5.43 -11.97
C ALA A 109 -13.46 -3.97 -11.54
N ALA A 110 -13.53 -3.70 -10.22
CA ALA A 110 -13.79 -2.36 -9.66
C ALA A 110 -13.09 -2.18 -8.31
N PRO A 111 -11.74 -2.16 -8.28
CA PRO A 111 -10.99 -2.15 -7.02
C PRO A 111 -11.23 -0.89 -6.19
N ASP A 112 -11.37 0.28 -6.80
CA ASP A 112 -11.64 1.54 -6.11
C ASP A 112 -12.98 1.54 -5.36
N LYS A 113 -13.94 0.79 -5.87
CA LYS A 113 -15.26 0.65 -5.25
C LYS A 113 -15.19 -0.19 -3.97
N HIS A 114 -14.39 -1.25 -3.98
CA HIS A 114 -14.36 -2.25 -2.93
C HIS A 114 -13.24 -2.06 -1.90
N ILE A 115 -12.23 -1.25 -2.20
CA ILE A 115 -11.09 -1.07 -1.29
C ILE A 115 -11.50 -0.53 0.09
N LYS A 116 -12.57 0.25 0.16
CA LYS A 116 -13.10 0.77 1.43
C LYS A 116 -13.69 -0.30 2.34
N GLU A 117 -14.13 -1.41 1.76
CA GLU A 117 -14.72 -2.54 2.47
C GLU A 117 -13.66 -3.44 3.11
N VAL A 118 -12.39 -3.26 2.77
CA VAL A 118 -11.29 -4.08 3.27
C VAL A 118 -11.02 -3.77 4.73
N ARG A 119 -11.29 -4.72 5.59
CA ARG A 119 -11.05 -4.66 7.05
C ARG A 119 -9.97 -5.66 7.45
N GLN A 120 -9.24 -5.32 8.49
CA GLN A 120 -8.28 -6.23 9.13
C GLN A 120 -9.00 -7.19 10.06
#